data_d5ea4f627012de3d78d2ab69d871c6e9
#
_entry.id   d5ea4f627012de3d78d2ab69d871c6e9
#
_cell.length_a   1.000
_cell.length_b   1.000
_cell.length_c   1.000
_cell.angle_alpha   90.00
_cell.angle_beta   90.00
_cell.angle_gamma   90.00
#
_symmetry.space_group_name_H-M   'P 1'
#
loop_
_entity.id
_entity.type
_entity.pdbx_description
1 polymer ?
#
loop_
_entity_poly.entity_id
_entity_poly.type
_entity_poly.pdbx_seq_one_letter_code
_entity_poly.pdbx_strand_id
1 'polypeptide(L)'
;PLCVDLTEPTAAEQIFEFCEQHAIEVDTLVNNAGMLIFNQLERTDSARIEAIIALHCTTPTKLCRLFAPVMRERGGGHIVLMSSVTAWTPFPTISHYAATKSYLRSFGQSLWYEMRGSGVTVTTVFPSAVDTPLYSLGEGARRWLRRFGIMLTAEVVARKALRAMRRGRRRCLPGFATKVEAAICAILPSWVLLPVLRIPAVRRILERI
;
A
#
# COMPACT_ATOMS: atom_id res chain seq x y z
N PRO A 1 -6.52 -18.47 -13.65
CA PRO A 1 -6.08 -17.09 -13.40
C PRO A 1 -6.75 -16.15 -14.41
N LEU A 2 -7.08 -14.96 -13.95
CA LEU A 2 -7.62 -13.87 -14.76
C LEU A 2 -6.53 -12.78 -14.90
N CYS A 3 -6.29 -12.32 -16.12
CA CYS A 3 -5.38 -11.21 -16.40
C CYS A 3 -6.21 -9.96 -16.70
N VAL A 4 -6.11 -8.93 -15.84
CA VAL A 4 -6.84 -7.65 -15.98
C VAL A 4 -5.88 -6.51 -15.68
N ASP A 5 -5.93 -5.45 -16.48
CA ASP A 5 -5.26 -4.20 -16.16
C ASP A 5 -6.08 -3.44 -15.10
N LEU A 6 -5.52 -3.33 -13.90
CA LEU A 6 -6.20 -2.68 -12.77
C LEU A 6 -6.26 -1.15 -12.87
N THR A 7 -5.67 -0.56 -13.89
CA THR A 7 -5.81 0.87 -14.19
C THR A 7 -7.08 1.18 -14.98
N GLU A 8 -7.69 0.16 -15.60
CA GLU A 8 -8.92 0.30 -16.36
C GLU A 8 -10.14 0.58 -15.46
N PRO A 9 -11.05 1.45 -15.90
CA PRO A 9 -12.22 1.83 -15.10
C PRO A 9 -13.14 0.68 -14.70
N THR A 10 -13.19 -0.38 -15.50
CA THR A 10 -14.07 -1.56 -15.33
C THR A 10 -13.37 -2.76 -14.70
N ALA A 11 -12.10 -2.62 -14.31
CA ALA A 11 -11.29 -3.74 -13.82
C ALA A 11 -11.89 -4.45 -12.60
N ALA A 12 -12.45 -3.69 -11.67
CA ALA A 12 -13.04 -4.25 -10.45
C ALA A 12 -14.31 -5.06 -10.77
N GLU A 13 -15.13 -4.56 -11.66
CA GLU A 13 -16.35 -5.21 -12.14
C GLU A 13 -16.00 -6.49 -12.89
N GLN A 14 -15.02 -6.47 -13.79
CA GLN A 14 -14.56 -7.65 -14.51
C GLN A 14 -14.06 -8.76 -13.57
N ILE A 15 -13.34 -8.41 -12.51
CA ILE A 15 -12.86 -9.38 -11.51
C ILE A 15 -14.04 -9.99 -10.74
N PHE A 16 -14.98 -9.14 -10.34
CA PHE A 16 -16.17 -9.60 -9.60
C PHE A 16 -17.03 -10.52 -10.44
N GLU A 17 -17.37 -10.12 -11.66
CA GLU A 17 -18.15 -10.90 -12.62
C GLU A 17 -17.48 -12.24 -12.96
N PHE A 18 -16.16 -12.26 -13.12
CA PHE A 18 -15.40 -13.49 -13.30
C PHE A 18 -15.58 -14.45 -12.13
N CYS A 19 -15.52 -13.95 -10.90
CA CYS A 19 -15.74 -14.80 -9.72
C CYS A 19 -17.16 -15.35 -9.68
N GLU A 20 -18.16 -14.53 -9.98
CA GLU A 20 -19.57 -14.94 -10.05
C GLU A 20 -19.82 -16.03 -11.11
N GLN A 21 -19.33 -15.80 -12.34
CA GLN A 21 -19.49 -16.73 -13.46
C GLN A 21 -18.85 -18.11 -13.21
N HIS A 22 -17.78 -18.15 -12.39
CA HIS A 22 -17.07 -19.39 -12.08
C HIS A 22 -17.42 -19.96 -10.70
N ALA A 23 -18.44 -19.41 -10.03
CA ALA A 23 -18.84 -19.79 -8.66
C ALA A 23 -17.67 -19.78 -7.65
N ILE A 24 -16.76 -18.78 -7.77
CA ILE A 24 -15.61 -18.63 -6.89
C ILE A 24 -16.03 -17.81 -5.65
N GLU A 25 -16.04 -18.45 -4.51
CA GLU A 25 -16.25 -17.79 -3.23
C GLU A 25 -14.93 -17.16 -2.76
N VAL A 26 -14.87 -15.82 -2.77
CA VAL A 26 -13.70 -15.08 -2.28
C VAL A 26 -13.86 -14.82 -0.79
N ASP A 27 -13.08 -15.50 0.03
CA ASP A 27 -13.00 -15.30 1.49
C ASP A 27 -11.93 -14.26 1.88
N THR A 28 -10.95 -14.01 1.01
CA THR A 28 -9.85 -13.09 1.27
C THR A 28 -9.57 -12.22 0.04
N LEU A 29 -9.80 -10.93 0.15
CA LEU A 29 -9.46 -9.92 -0.86
C LEU A 29 -8.15 -9.23 -0.49
N VAL A 30 -7.10 -9.39 -1.32
CA VAL A 30 -5.80 -8.75 -1.09
C VAL A 30 -5.54 -7.70 -2.16
N ASN A 31 -5.74 -6.43 -1.82
CA ASN A 31 -5.40 -5.28 -2.66
C ASN A 31 -3.90 -4.98 -2.52
N ASN A 32 -3.08 -5.69 -3.29
CA ASN A 32 -1.61 -5.62 -3.23
C ASN A 32 -0.98 -4.92 -4.43
N ALA A 33 -1.61 -4.98 -5.60
CA ALA A 33 -1.08 -4.38 -6.81
C ALA A 33 -0.73 -2.90 -6.60
N GLY A 34 0.39 -2.48 -7.17
CA GLY A 34 0.86 -1.11 -6.97
C GLY A 34 2.07 -0.80 -7.83
N MET A 35 2.28 0.49 -8.06
CA MET A 35 3.43 1.04 -8.75
C MET A 35 4.07 2.14 -7.89
N LEU A 36 5.33 2.40 -8.13
CA LEU A 36 6.05 3.52 -7.54
C LEU A 36 6.62 4.38 -8.67
N ILE A 37 6.36 5.67 -8.59
CA ILE A 37 6.89 6.64 -9.52
C ILE A 37 7.78 7.58 -8.72
N PHE A 38 9.08 7.54 -9.00
CA PHE A 38 10.04 8.53 -8.51
C PHE A 38 10.21 9.59 -9.58
N ASN A 39 9.60 10.75 -9.37
CA ASN A 39 9.79 11.89 -10.25
C ASN A 39 9.31 13.19 -9.58
N GLN A 40 9.80 14.32 -10.04
CA GLN A 40 9.20 15.60 -9.71
C GLN A 40 7.81 15.67 -10.35
N LEU A 41 6.85 16.26 -9.64
CA LEU A 41 5.45 16.29 -10.10
C LEU A 41 5.33 16.94 -11.49
N GLU A 42 6.02 18.04 -11.74
CA GLU A 42 6.02 18.78 -13.02
C GLU A 42 6.56 17.97 -14.21
N ARG A 43 7.34 16.92 -13.93
CA ARG A 43 7.93 16.03 -14.94
C ARG A 43 7.20 14.70 -15.08
N THR A 44 6.16 14.50 -14.31
CA THR A 44 5.38 13.26 -14.33
C THR A 44 4.26 13.37 -15.34
N ASP A 45 4.20 12.42 -16.26
CA ASP A 45 3.14 12.33 -17.25
C ASP A 45 1.77 12.15 -16.56
N SER A 46 0.77 12.90 -17.04
CA SER A 46 -0.62 12.87 -16.53
C SER A 46 -1.20 11.46 -16.58
N ALA A 47 -0.98 10.71 -17.64
CA ALA A 47 -1.46 9.34 -17.75
C ALA A 47 -0.88 8.43 -16.65
N ARG A 48 0.38 8.64 -16.24
CA ARG A 48 0.96 7.90 -15.12
C ARG A 48 0.39 8.31 -13.77
N ILE A 49 0.01 9.59 -13.60
CA ILE A 49 -0.68 10.07 -12.39
C ILE A 49 -2.07 9.44 -12.31
N GLU A 50 -2.81 9.41 -13.40
CA GLU A 50 -4.11 8.78 -13.47
C GLU A 50 -4.01 7.27 -13.17
N ALA A 51 -3.05 6.57 -13.77
CA ALA A 51 -2.81 5.15 -13.56
C ALA A 51 -2.51 4.82 -12.09
N ILE A 52 -1.66 5.60 -11.40
CA ILE A 52 -1.36 5.33 -9.99
C ILE A 52 -2.56 5.59 -9.08
N ILE A 53 -3.39 6.58 -9.40
CA ILE A 53 -4.62 6.86 -8.65
C ILE A 53 -5.64 5.75 -8.88
N ALA A 54 -5.84 5.32 -10.12
CA ALA A 54 -6.71 4.20 -10.46
C ALA A 54 -6.28 2.94 -9.70
N LEU A 55 -4.99 2.56 -9.83
CA LEU A 55 -4.44 1.34 -9.25
C LEU A 55 -4.44 1.32 -7.72
N HIS A 56 -4.15 2.46 -7.07
CA HIS A 56 -4.02 2.51 -5.61
C HIS A 56 -5.28 2.95 -4.89
N CYS A 57 -6.17 3.70 -5.54
CA CYS A 57 -7.34 4.27 -4.86
C CYS A 57 -8.64 3.72 -5.44
N THR A 58 -8.90 3.94 -6.73
CA THR A 58 -10.20 3.67 -7.34
C THR A 58 -10.51 2.17 -7.36
N THR A 59 -9.63 1.38 -7.94
CA THR A 59 -9.86 -0.07 -8.10
C THR A 59 -9.92 -0.82 -6.77
N PRO A 60 -9.02 -0.59 -5.78
CA PRO A 60 -9.17 -1.20 -4.45
C PRO A 60 -10.48 -0.81 -3.75
N THR A 61 -10.93 0.43 -3.91
CA THR A 61 -12.20 0.89 -3.31
C THR A 61 -13.39 0.20 -3.96
N LYS A 62 -13.42 0.10 -5.29
CA LYS A 62 -14.46 -0.61 -6.03
C LYS A 62 -14.49 -2.10 -5.67
N LEU A 63 -13.32 -2.76 -5.61
CA LEU A 63 -13.23 -4.15 -5.17
C LEU A 63 -13.78 -4.34 -3.75
N CYS A 64 -13.41 -3.48 -2.81
CA CYS A 64 -13.99 -3.53 -1.47
C CYS A 64 -15.51 -3.35 -1.48
N ARG A 65 -16.02 -2.40 -2.29
CA ARG A 65 -17.47 -2.16 -2.43
C ARG A 65 -18.22 -3.38 -2.97
N LEU A 66 -17.62 -4.12 -3.89
CA LEU A 66 -18.24 -5.31 -4.51
C LEU A 66 -18.16 -6.53 -3.58
N PHE A 67 -17.00 -6.82 -3.00
CA PHE A 67 -16.78 -8.04 -2.23
C PHE A 67 -17.22 -7.95 -0.77
N ALA A 68 -17.17 -6.79 -0.12
CA ALA A 68 -17.50 -6.68 1.30
C ALA A 68 -18.96 -7.05 1.63
N PRO A 69 -19.98 -6.66 0.84
CA PRO A 69 -21.36 -7.11 1.06
C PRO A 69 -21.51 -8.62 0.98
N VAL A 70 -20.94 -9.26 -0.05
CA VAL A 70 -21.02 -10.70 -0.27
C VAL A 70 -20.32 -11.47 0.88
N MET A 71 -19.15 -10.99 1.32
CA MET A 71 -18.46 -11.55 2.49
C MET A 71 -19.32 -11.44 3.76
N ARG A 72 -19.96 -10.30 3.98
CA ARG A 72 -20.85 -10.07 5.13
C ARG A 72 -22.07 -10.99 5.13
N GLU A 73 -22.70 -11.18 3.99
CA GLU A 73 -23.86 -12.07 3.83
C GLU A 73 -23.52 -13.53 4.15
N ARG A 74 -22.29 -13.95 3.81
CA ARG A 74 -21.76 -15.28 4.17
C ARG A 74 -21.27 -15.40 5.61
N GLY A 75 -21.36 -14.33 6.40
CA GLY A 75 -20.97 -14.31 7.81
C GLY A 75 -19.48 -14.05 8.08
N GLY A 76 -18.67 -13.74 7.07
CA GLY A 76 -17.27 -13.36 7.28
C GLY A 76 -16.40 -13.30 6.04
N GLY A 77 -15.24 -12.71 6.23
CA GLY A 77 -14.21 -12.56 5.18
C GLY A 77 -13.07 -11.67 5.63
N HIS A 78 -12.07 -11.53 4.77
CA HIS A 78 -10.87 -10.74 5.07
C HIS A 78 -10.54 -9.78 3.92
N ILE A 79 -10.34 -8.51 4.25
CA ILE A 79 -9.86 -7.49 3.30
C ILE A 79 -8.49 -7.01 3.76
N VAL A 80 -7.49 -7.09 2.86
CA VAL A 80 -6.13 -6.60 3.09
C VAL A 80 -5.82 -5.48 2.12
N LEU A 81 -5.37 -4.34 2.64
CA LEU A 81 -4.98 -3.16 1.86
C LEU A 81 -3.47 -2.91 2.03
N MET A 82 -2.71 -2.89 0.94
CA MET A 82 -1.28 -2.63 0.95
C MET A 82 -0.98 -1.14 0.84
N SER A 83 -0.86 -0.47 1.99
CA SER A 83 -0.41 0.91 2.10
C SER A 83 1.14 0.98 2.20
N SER A 84 1.69 1.96 2.89
CA SER A 84 3.13 2.17 3.14
C SER A 84 3.32 3.03 4.38
N VAL A 85 4.53 3.05 4.95
CA VAL A 85 4.93 4.04 5.97
C VAL A 85 4.90 5.46 5.42
N THR A 86 5.07 5.66 4.12
CA THR A 86 4.95 6.95 3.44
C THR A 86 3.55 7.58 3.58
N ALA A 87 2.55 6.80 4.03
CA ALA A 87 1.22 7.31 4.36
C ALA A 87 1.19 8.30 5.55
N TRP A 88 2.28 8.42 6.31
CA TRP A 88 2.43 9.40 7.40
C TRP A 88 3.37 10.55 7.07
N THR A 89 4.22 10.38 6.05
CA THR A 89 5.25 11.39 5.75
C THR A 89 5.23 11.74 4.28
N PRO A 90 4.88 12.98 3.94
CA PRO A 90 5.08 13.48 2.59
C PRO A 90 6.59 13.49 2.29
N PHE A 91 6.97 12.98 1.13
CA PHE A 91 8.35 12.98 0.69
C PHE A 91 8.42 13.56 -0.74
N PRO A 92 9.40 14.42 -1.04
CA PRO A 92 9.60 14.94 -2.39
C PRO A 92 9.79 13.78 -3.39
N THR A 93 9.46 14.01 -4.64
CA THR A 93 9.57 13.05 -5.75
C THR A 93 8.62 11.84 -5.72
N ILE A 94 7.91 11.62 -4.63
CA ILE A 94 6.88 10.56 -4.50
C ILE A 94 5.55 11.13 -3.98
N SER A 95 5.25 12.40 -4.24
CA SER A 95 4.09 13.10 -3.70
C SER A 95 2.77 12.37 -3.98
N HIS A 96 2.53 11.99 -5.24
CA HIS A 96 1.33 11.26 -5.65
C HIS A 96 1.30 9.85 -5.05
N TYR A 97 2.43 9.13 -4.97
CA TYR A 97 2.49 7.83 -4.30
C TYR A 97 2.14 7.95 -2.82
N ALA A 98 2.78 8.87 -2.09
CA ALA A 98 2.51 9.09 -0.67
C ALA A 98 1.04 9.50 -0.43
N ALA A 99 0.46 10.33 -1.29
CA ALA A 99 -0.94 10.71 -1.24
C ALA A 99 -1.87 9.50 -1.41
N THR A 100 -1.63 8.62 -2.40
CA THR A 100 -2.43 7.41 -2.59
C THR A 100 -2.30 6.42 -1.43
N LYS A 101 -1.12 6.29 -0.81
CA LYS A 101 -0.92 5.45 0.38
C LYS A 101 -1.56 6.05 1.63
N SER A 102 -1.65 7.38 1.73
CA SER A 102 -2.43 8.08 2.77
C SER A 102 -3.93 7.86 2.59
N TYR A 103 -4.41 7.87 1.34
CA TYR A 103 -5.78 7.47 1.02
C TYR A 103 -6.10 6.08 1.55
N LEU A 104 -5.29 5.06 1.23
CA LEU A 104 -5.50 3.69 1.70
C LEU A 104 -5.45 3.56 3.23
N ARG A 105 -4.62 4.37 3.91
CA ARG A 105 -4.58 4.42 5.38
C ARG A 105 -5.91 4.91 5.95
N SER A 106 -6.43 6.01 5.42
CA SER A 106 -7.70 6.61 5.87
C SER A 106 -8.89 5.72 5.50
N PHE A 107 -8.97 5.30 4.26
CA PHE A 107 -10.01 4.42 3.73
C PHE A 107 -10.08 3.10 4.51
N GLY A 108 -8.94 2.41 4.68
CA GLY A 108 -8.90 1.13 5.39
C GLY A 108 -9.26 1.26 6.87
N GLN A 109 -8.97 2.42 7.50
CA GLN A 109 -9.41 2.67 8.87
C GLN A 109 -10.92 2.89 8.95
N SER A 110 -11.50 3.66 8.03
CA SER A 110 -12.95 3.91 7.97
C SER A 110 -13.71 2.61 7.67
N LEU A 111 -13.27 1.87 6.66
CA LEU A 111 -13.87 0.58 6.30
C LEU A 111 -13.79 -0.44 7.46
N TRP A 112 -12.71 -0.44 8.24
CA TRP A 112 -12.62 -1.28 9.43
C TRP A 112 -13.70 -0.95 10.48
N TYR A 113 -14.05 0.34 10.64
CA TYR A 113 -15.17 0.72 11.52
C TYR A 113 -16.52 0.28 10.95
N GLU A 114 -16.72 0.45 9.65
CA GLU A 114 -17.98 0.06 8.97
C GLU A 114 -18.23 -1.46 9.02
N MET A 115 -17.16 -2.25 8.96
CA MET A 115 -17.23 -3.71 8.99
C MET A 115 -17.30 -4.30 10.41
N ARG A 116 -17.30 -3.49 11.46
CA ARG A 116 -17.37 -4.00 12.83
C ARG A 116 -18.67 -4.77 13.10
N GLY A 117 -18.52 -5.98 13.64
CA GLY A 117 -19.67 -6.85 13.95
C GLY A 117 -20.23 -7.60 12.75
N SER A 118 -19.71 -7.39 11.54
CA SER A 118 -20.20 -8.05 10.31
C SER A 118 -19.53 -9.40 10.00
N GLY A 119 -18.56 -9.82 10.81
CA GLY A 119 -17.72 -10.99 10.49
C GLY A 119 -16.57 -10.66 9.50
N VAL A 120 -16.61 -9.54 8.80
CA VAL A 120 -15.55 -9.12 7.86
C VAL A 120 -14.47 -8.35 8.59
N THR A 121 -13.20 -8.76 8.40
CA THR A 121 -12.05 -8.06 8.96
C THR A 121 -11.33 -7.24 7.89
N VAL A 122 -10.86 -6.05 8.27
CA VAL A 122 -10.07 -5.18 7.39
C VAL A 122 -8.71 -4.93 8.01
N THR A 123 -7.64 -5.25 7.28
CA THR A 123 -6.26 -5.07 7.72
C THR A 123 -5.50 -4.19 6.73
N THR A 124 -5.05 -3.02 7.17
CA THR A 124 -4.15 -2.18 6.38
C THR A 124 -2.70 -2.46 6.76
N VAL A 125 -1.88 -2.81 5.78
CA VAL A 125 -0.47 -3.14 5.95
C VAL A 125 0.39 -1.96 5.54
N PHE A 126 1.37 -1.63 6.36
CA PHE A 126 2.25 -0.47 6.17
C PHE A 126 3.71 -0.94 6.16
N PRO A 127 4.21 -1.52 5.08
CA PRO A 127 5.61 -1.86 4.97
C PRO A 127 6.46 -0.59 4.82
N SER A 128 7.69 -0.65 5.32
CA SER A 128 8.79 0.22 4.92
C SER A 128 9.38 -0.32 3.59
N ALA A 129 10.66 -0.11 3.32
CA ALA A 129 11.28 -0.67 2.13
C ALA A 129 11.17 -2.21 2.10
N VAL A 130 10.67 -2.73 0.98
CA VAL A 130 10.55 -4.18 0.73
C VAL A 130 11.48 -4.56 -0.41
N ASP A 131 12.21 -5.64 -0.24
CA ASP A 131 13.14 -6.15 -1.26
C ASP A 131 12.37 -6.74 -2.44
N THR A 132 12.03 -5.87 -3.38
CA THR A 132 11.27 -6.18 -4.59
C THR A 132 11.84 -5.38 -5.76
N PRO A 133 11.52 -5.74 -7.01
CA PRO A 133 11.90 -4.96 -8.20
C PRO A 133 11.37 -3.52 -8.22
N LEU A 134 10.49 -3.14 -7.29
CA LEU A 134 9.94 -1.79 -7.17
C LEU A 134 11.03 -0.72 -6.95
N TYR A 135 12.17 -1.12 -6.39
CA TYR A 135 13.31 -0.24 -6.14
C TYR A 135 14.48 -0.62 -7.04
N SER A 136 14.96 0.33 -7.85
CA SER A 136 16.16 0.18 -8.71
C SER A 136 17.45 0.30 -7.88
N LEU A 137 17.62 -0.56 -6.88
CA LEU A 137 18.79 -0.58 -6.01
C LEU A 137 19.75 -1.71 -6.39
N GLY A 138 21.05 -1.41 -6.41
CA GLY A 138 22.08 -2.42 -6.60
C GLY A 138 22.15 -3.44 -5.45
N GLU A 139 22.60 -4.67 -5.74
CA GLU A 139 22.69 -5.79 -4.80
C GLU A 139 23.43 -5.47 -3.48
N GLY A 140 24.50 -4.68 -3.54
CA GLY A 140 25.27 -4.27 -2.36
C GLY A 140 24.45 -3.41 -1.41
N ALA A 141 23.70 -2.43 -1.95
CA ALA A 141 22.82 -1.57 -1.16
C ALA A 141 21.66 -2.37 -0.54
N ARG A 142 21.05 -3.27 -1.30
CA ARG A 142 19.98 -4.16 -0.81
C ARG A 142 20.46 -5.03 0.35
N ARG A 143 21.64 -5.65 0.23
CA ARG A 143 22.25 -6.49 1.27
C ARG A 143 22.52 -5.70 2.55
N TRP A 144 23.03 -4.48 2.43
CA TRP A 144 23.28 -3.59 3.56
C TRP A 144 21.97 -3.22 4.26
N LEU A 145 20.96 -2.74 3.52
CA LEU A 145 19.65 -2.36 4.06
C LEU A 145 18.93 -3.54 4.75
N ARG A 146 19.05 -4.76 4.20
CA ARG A 146 18.53 -5.97 4.84
C ARG A 146 19.24 -6.29 6.15
N ARG A 147 20.58 -6.19 6.18
CA ARG A 147 21.37 -6.46 7.37
C ARG A 147 20.99 -5.58 8.57
N PHE A 148 20.61 -4.33 8.31
CA PHE A 148 20.18 -3.38 9.35
C PHE A 148 18.66 -3.39 9.59
N GLY A 149 17.92 -4.30 8.98
CA GLY A 149 16.47 -4.43 9.16
C GLY A 149 15.64 -3.26 8.61
N ILE A 150 16.26 -2.40 7.80
CA ILE A 150 15.61 -1.25 7.13
C ILE A 150 14.76 -1.77 5.96
N MET A 151 15.26 -2.78 5.24
CA MET A 151 14.56 -3.44 4.15
C MET A 151 14.15 -4.86 4.57
N LEU A 152 12.88 -5.21 4.38
CA LEU A 152 12.34 -6.54 4.67
C LEU A 152 12.16 -7.33 3.37
N THR A 153 12.24 -8.66 3.46
CA THR A 153 11.87 -9.50 2.33
C THR A 153 10.35 -9.57 2.16
N ALA A 154 9.89 -9.82 0.94
CA ALA A 154 8.46 -9.92 0.62
C ALA A 154 7.78 -11.01 1.46
N GLU A 155 8.45 -12.15 1.70
CA GLU A 155 7.93 -13.27 2.51
C GLU A 155 7.70 -12.87 3.96
N VAL A 156 8.61 -12.07 4.54
CA VAL A 156 8.48 -11.57 5.93
C VAL A 156 7.28 -10.64 6.03
N VAL A 157 7.10 -9.75 5.06
CA VAL A 157 5.96 -8.83 5.00
C VAL A 157 4.65 -9.61 4.84
N ALA A 158 4.57 -10.52 3.87
CA ALA A 158 3.41 -11.36 3.62
C ALA A 158 3.01 -12.19 4.85
N ARG A 159 3.97 -12.89 5.48
CA ARG A 159 3.73 -13.68 6.69
C ARG A 159 3.16 -12.84 7.83
N LYS A 160 3.68 -11.62 8.03
CA LYS A 160 3.20 -10.72 9.08
C LYS A 160 1.83 -10.14 8.74
N ALA A 161 1.58 -9.81 7.48
CA ALA A 161 0.29 -9.35 6.99
C ALA A 161 -0.79 -10.40 7.20
N LEU A 162 -0.57 -11.64 6.75
CA LEU A 162 -1.49 -12.76 6.94
C LEU A 162 -1.75 -13.08 8.42
N ARG A 163 -0.71 -13.01 9.27
CA ARG A 163 -0.90 -13.17 10.72
C ARG A 163 -1.74 -12.05 11.33
N ALA A 164 -1.57 -10.82 10.88
CA ALA A 164 -2.36 -9.69 11.34
C ALA A 164 -3.82 -9.80 10.88
N MET A 165 -4.03 -10.17 9.62
CA MET A 165 -5.34 -10.44 9.02
C MET A 165 -6.11 -11.50 9.81
N ARG A 166 -5.53 -12.70 10.01
CA ARG A 166 -6.15 -13.81 10.76
C ARG A 166 -6.49 -13.44 12.22
N ARG A 167 -5.82 -12.44 12.79
CA ARG A 167 -6.09 -11.90 14.14
C ARG A 167 -7.06 -10.73 14.14
N GLY A 168 -7.66 -10.39 13.03
CA GLY A 168 -8.56 -9.24 12.88
C GLY A 168 -7.93 -7.90 13.21
N ARG A 169 -6.59 -7.78 13.11
CA ARG A 169 -5.89 -6.53 13.43
C ARG A 169 -6.09 -5.50 12.32
N ARG A 170 -6.56 -4.31 12.66
CA ARG A 170 -6.78 -3.22 11.70
C ARG A 170 -5.49 -2.71 11.02
N ARG A 171 -4.34 -2.83 11.69
CA ARG A 171 -3.04 -2.34 11.20
C ARG A 171 -1.95 -3.40 11.33
N CYS A 172 -1.09 -3.50 10.32
CA CYS A 172 0.11 -4.30 10.35
C CYS A 172 1.31 -3.42 9.95
N LEU A 173 2.25 -3.24 10.87
CA LEU A 173 3.57 -2.63 10.61
C LEU A 173 4.61 -3.75 10.71
N PRO A 174 5.06 -4.31 9.56
CA PRO A 174 5.91 -5.47 9.54
C PRO A 174 7.37 -5.12 9.88
N GLY A 175 7.77 -5.28 11.13
CA GLY A 175 9.14 -5.04 11.58
C GLY A 175 9.23 -3.99 12.68
N PHE A 176 10.33 -4.03 13.44
CA PHE A 176 10.56 -3.05 14.50
C PHE A 176 10.94 -1.67 13.92
N ALA A 177 11.86 -1.67 12.95
CA ALA A 177 12.27 -0.44 12.26
C ALA A 177 11.06 0.28 11.63
N THR A 178 10.16 -0.46 10.97
CA THR A 178 8.92 0.10 10.40
C THR A 178 8.02 0.76 11.45
N LYS A 179 7.94 0.19 12.66
CA LYS A 179 7.14 0.79 13.76
C LYS A 179 7.75 2.08 14.26
N VAL A 180 9.07 2.10 14.43
CA VAL A 180 9.82 3.28 14.85
C VAL A 180 9.69 4.38 13.80
N GLU A 181 9.91 4.04 12.53
CA GLU A 181 9.75 4.96 11.40
C GLU A 181 8.34 5.57 11.36
N ALA A 182 7.30 4.74 11.42
CA ALA A 182 5.92 5.21 11.42
C ALA A 182 5.61 6.11 12.63
N ALA A 183 6.13 5.80 13.81
CA ALA A 183 5.94 6.62 15.00
C ALA A 183 6.66 7.98 14.86
N ILE A 184 7.90 7.98 14.39
CA ILE A 184 8.65 9.19 14.10
C ILE A 184 7.91 10.04 13.07
N CYS A 185 7.51 9.45 11.96
CA CYS A 185 6.80 10.14 10.87
C CYS A 185 5.43 10.70 11.31
N ALA A 186 4.75 10.04 12.26
CA ALA A 186 3.47 10.50 12.76
C ALA A 186 3.57 11.70 13.72
N ILE A 187 4.72 11.89 14.36
CA ILE A 187 4.93 12.92 15.41
C ILE A 187 5.75 14.08 14.87
N LEU A 188 6.71 13.82 13.98
CA LEU A 188 7.62 14.84 13.47
C LEU A 188 6.87 15.86 12.59
N PRO A 189 6.93 17.14 12.92
CA PRO A 189 6.43 18.20 12.05
C PRO A 189 7.17 18.19 10.71
N SER A 190 6.45 18.44 9.62
CA SER A 190 7.02 18.40 8.26
C SER A 190 8.20 19.36 8.06
N TRP A 191 8.27 20.45 8.81
CA TRP A 191 9.39 21.41 8.75
C TRP A 191 10.73 20.80 9.20
N VAL A 192 10.73 19.73 10.02
CA VAL A 192 11.96 19.02 10.42
C VAL A 192 12.61 18.31 9.24
N LEU A 193 11.87 17.99 8.20
CA LEU A 193 12.40 17.41 6.97
C LEU A 193 13.17 18.44 6.11
N LEU A 194 12.88 19.72 6.25
CA LEU A 194 13.51 20.78 5.43
C LEU A 194 15.04 20.80 5.52
N PRO A 195 15.68 20.70 6.70
CA PRO A 195 17.14 20.61 6.79
C PRO A 195 17.70 19.38 6.09
N VAL A 196 17.02 18.23 6.19
CA VAL A 196 17.44 16.98 5.54
C VAL A 196 17.44 17.13 4.03
N LEU A 197 16.43 17.80 3.46
CA LEU A 197 16.35 18.08 2.02
C LEU A 197 17.42 19.05 1.53
N ARG A 198 17.99 19.87 2.41
CA ARG A 198 19.09 20.80 2.11
C ARG A 198 20.46 20.12 2.10
N ILE A 199 20.58 18.89 2.61
CA ILE A 199 21.84 18.15 2.61
C ILE A 199 22.28 17.94 1.15
N PRO A 200 23.52 18.34 0.75
CA PRO A 200 23.95 18.29 -0.66
C PRO A 200 23.89 16.90 -1.27
N ALA A 201 24.09 15.85 -0.46
CA ALA A 201 23.97 14.46 -0.92
C ALA A 201 22.51 14.08 -1.24
N VAL A 202 21.56 14.48 -0.39
CA VAL A 202 20.12 14.24 -0.59
C VAL A 202 19.64 15.04 -1.80
N ARG A 203 20.00 16.32 -1.88
CA ARG A 203 19.65 17.19 -3.01
C ARG A 203 20.13 16.63 -4.34
N ARG A 204 21.39 16.16 -4.42
CA ARG A 204 21.93 15.52 -5.64
C ARG A 204 21.17 14.25 -6.05
N ILE A 205 20.69 13.46 -5.09
CA ILE A 205 19.84 12.28 -5.37
C ILE A 205 18.49 12.74 -5.92
N LEU A 206 17.87 13.73 -5.32
CA LEU A 206 16.57 14.26 -5.75
C LEU A 206 16.60 14.96 -7.11
N GLU A 207 17.74 15.58 -7.48
CA GLU A 207 17.96 16.23 -8.80
C GLU A 207 18.24 15.23 -9.93
N ARG A 208 18.68 14.01 -9.60
CA ARG A 208 18.96 12.93 -10.57
C ARG A 208 17.76 12.05 -10.90
N ILE A 209 16.72 12.18 -10.12
CA ILE A 209 15.42 11.50 -10.26
C ILE A 209 14.44 12.43 -10.96
#